data_3d2ee73762764d74258b47cdc4c7192f
#
_entry.id   3d2ee73762764d74258b47cdc4c7192f
#
_cell.length_a   1.000
_cell.length_b   1.000
_cell.length_c   1.000
_cell.angle_alpha   90.00
_cell.angle_beta   90.00
_cell.angle_gamma   90.00
#
_symmetry.space_group_name_H-M   'P 1'
#
loop_
_entity.id
_entity.type
_entity.pdbx_description
1 polymer ?
#
loop_
_entity_poly.entity_id
_entity_poly.type
_entity_poly.pdbx_seq_one_letter_code
_entity_poly.pdbx_strand_id
1 'polypeptide(L)'
;MLPFIHKPFELIASRIGASPDELKLVFSFLISYPLAGLLKRVPDSRPDLKNLFIISTSTFYLVGLFDLWDGVRTLAIASAGIYSIAKYLRTSPFMPWIGFTFLMGHMSISHIARQVANNPSSVDITGAQMVLLMKLSGFCWNVADGQLPDDQVSDYQKERRLIVLPSIMDYAGYVLFFPSLFAGPAFDYTDYRKWIDTTMFDLPAQVDPSKKPPVRKKRKIPRSGTPATLKAASGLGWIALFMILSGYFPITYLTSPAYMDHGFFHRVWILHMVGFTARLKYYGVWCLTEGACILAGLGYNGVDPVTGKVSWNRLQNINPWGVETAQNTRAYLGNWNINTNNWLRNYVYLRVTPVGKKPGFRASLLTFSTSALWHGFYPGYYMSFILASFIQTVAKNYRRYFRAFFLDASSGAPTSNKIYYDIVSLFVTQIGMSFVVSPFLVLEFSGSVQVWARVYFYTIVGTALSMAFFASPAKQILRKQLEARQGKGGAKLTRTLSSDSLSGREPVLGVSADPQREIDEAMEEIKAEVEARQRSKAA
;
A
#
# COMPACT_ATOMS: atom_id res chain seq x y z
N MET A 1 7.62 19.66 27.20
CA MET A 1 8.23 18.29 27.20
C MET A 1 8.52 17.84 28.63
N LEU A 2 8.20 16.59 28.98
CA LEU A 2 8.42 16.05 30.34
C LEU A 2 9.86 15.50 30.45
N PRO A 3 10.77 16.14 31.21
CA PRO A 3 12.20 15.80 31.21
C PRO A 3 12.49 14.34 31.59
N PHE A 4 11.70 13.76 32.50
CA PHE A 4 11.86 12.38 32.93
C PHE A 4 11.52 11.34 31.84
N ILE A 5 10.73 11.72 30.84
CA ILE A 5 10.44 10.86 29.69
C ILE A 5 11.55 11.01 28.63
N HIS A 6 12.06 12.21 28.41
CA HIS A 6 12.97 12.53 27.31
C HIS A 6 14.41 12.08 27.56
N LYS A 7 14.95 12.36 28.77
CA LYS A 7 16.33 12.04 29.13
C LYS A 7 16.78 10.59 28.88
N PRO A 8 15.96 9.55 29.20
CA PRO A 8 16.35 8.17 28.89
C PRO A 8 16.61 7.92 27.40
N PHE A 9 15.78 8.52 26.52
CA PHE A 9 15.97 8.37 25.07
C PHE A 9 17.21 9.10 24.58
N GLU A 10 17.55 10.28 25.10
CA GLU A 10 18.78 10.99 24.79
C GLU A 10 20.02 10.16 25.17
N LEU A 11 20.01 9.58 26.37
CA LEU A 11 21.11 8.75 26.87
C LEU A 11 21.32 7.50 26.02
N ILE A 12 20.24 6.81 25.61
CA ILE A 12 20.35 5.62 24.77
C ILE A 12 20.77 6.02 23.36
N ALA A 13 20.18 7.07 22.80
CA ALA A 13 20.47 7.59 21.48
C ALA A 13 21.97 7.90 21.28
N SER A 14 22.57 8.58 22.26
CA SER A 14 23.99 8.93 22.23
C SER A 14 24.92 7.71 22.21
N ARG A 15 24.47 6.56 22.74
CA ARG A 15 25.27 5.32 22.78
C ARG A 15 25.17 4.48 21.51
N ILE A 16 24.04 4.54 20.81
CA ILE A 16 23.79 3.69 19.63
C ILE A 16 23.82 4.46 18.30
N GLY A 17 24.06 5.78 18.35
CA GLY A 17 24.15 6.61 17.15
C GLY A 17 22.80 6.83 16.43
N ALA A 18 21.67 6.65 17.12
CA ALA A 18 20.34 6.92 16.61
C ALA A 18 19.81 8.28 17.07
N SER A 19 18.76 8.80 16.41
CA SER A 19 18.07 9.99 16.90
C SER A 19 17.16 9.65 18.09
N PRO A 20 17.03 10.52 19.11
CA PRO A 20 16.09 10.31 20.21
C PRO A 20 14.64 10.11 19.73
N ASP A 21 14.24 10.80 18.68
CA ASP A 21 12.89 10.71 18.13
C ASP A 21 12.64 9.39 17.41
N GLU A 22 13.63 8.84 16.69
CA GLU A 22 13.54 7.49 16.11
C GLU A 22 13.37 6.42 17.20
N LEU A 23 14.09 6.56 18.32
CA LEU A 23 13.93 5.66 19.46
C LEU A 23 12.55 5.75 20.11
N LYS A 24 12.03 6.96 20.32
CA LYS A 24 10.66 7.17 20.81
C LYS A 24 9.63 6.55 19.85
N LEU A 25 9.86 6.66 18.53
CA LEU A 25 8.98 6.07 17.53
C LEU A 25 8.94 4.54 17.65
N VAL A 26 10.10 3.88 17.71
CA VAL A 26 10.19 2.42 17.93
C VAL A 26 9.57 2.05 19.27
N PHE A 27 9.85 2.81 20.33
CA PHE A 27 9.25 2.61 21.64
C PHE A 27 7.73 2.70 21.58
N SER A 28 7.16 3.68 20.86
CA SER A 28 5.71 3.81 20.71
C SER A 28 5.07 2.59 20.04
N PHE A 29 5.76 1.98 19.08
CA PHE A 29 5.31 0.73 18.46
C PHE A 29 5.37 -0.44 19.44
N LEU A 30 6.45 -0.58 20.22
CA LEU A 30 6.61 -1.67 21.18
C LEU A 30 5.64 -1.56 22.36
N ILE A 31 5.49 -0.37 22.94
CA ILE A 31 4.54 -0.16 24.06
C ILE A 31 3.08 -0.32 23.60
N SER A 32 2.81 -0.18 22.31
CA SER A 32 1.48 -0.46 21.76
C SER A 32 1.04 -1.90 21.95
N TYR A 33 1.96 -2.88 22.11
CA TYR A 33 1.58 -4.29 22.37
C TYR A 33 0.96 -4.49 23.77
N PRO A 34 1.61 -4.13 24.89
CA PRO A 34 0.95 -4.23 26.19
C PRO A 34 -0.31 -3.37 26.27
N LEU A 35 -0.33 -2.17 25.66
CA LEU A 35 -1.51 -1.32 25.63
C LEU A 35 -2.65 -1.92 24.80
N ALA A 36 -2.38 -2.55 23.66
CA ALA A 36 -3.36 -3.30 22.89
C ALA A 36 -3.89 -4.52 23.68
N GLY A 37 -3.02 -5.18 24.45
CA GLY A 37 -3.40 -6.24 25.39
C GLY A 37 -4.34 -5.75 26.49
N LEU A 38 -4.14 -4.54 27.01
CA LEU A 38 -5.03 -3.86 27.98
C LEU A 38 -6.35 -3.44 27.33
N LEU A 39 -6.30 -2.81 26.16
CA LEU A 39 -7.49 -2.42 25.39
C LEU A 39 -8.41 -3.62 25.14
N LYS A 40 -7.84 -4.78 24.81
CA LYS A 40 -8.58 -6.03 24.62
C LYS A 40 -9.23 -6.56 25.92
N ARG A 41 -8.82 -6.07 27.08
CA ARG A 41 -9.42 -6.43 28.39
C ARG A 41 -10.56 -5.50 28.80
N VAL A 42 -10.74 -4.36 28.13
CA VAL A 42 -11.90 -3.49 28.33
C VAL A 42 -13.16 -4.26 27.97
N PRO A 43 -14.24 -4.19 28.78
CA PRO A 43 -15.48 -4.93 28.51
C PRO A 43 -16.06 -4.65 27.12
N ASP A 44 -16.50 -5.70 26.42
CA ASP A 44 -17.07 -5.56 25.06
C ASP A 44 -18.40 -4.78 25.08
N SER A 45 -19.10 -4.75 26.21
CA SER A 45 -20.33 -3.95 26.44
C SER A 45 -20.06 -2.46 26.66
N ARG A 46 -18.80 -2.02 26.70
CA ARG A 46 -18.41 -0.64 27.00
C ARG A 46 -17.52 -0.07 25.87
N PRO A 47 -18.08 0.13 24.66
CA PRO A 47 -17.36 0.73 23.53
C PRO A 47 -16.83 2.14 23.85
N ASP A 48 -17.55 2.90 24.66
CA ASP A 48 -17.16 4.21 25.18
C ASP A 48 -15.80 4.16 25.91
N LEU A 49 -15.61 3.18 26.79
CA LEU A 49 -14.34 3.01 27.50
C LEU A 49 -13.20 2.57 26.57
N LYS A 50 -13.49 1.76 25.55
CA LYS A 50 -12.49 1.42 24.53
C LYS A 50 -12.05 2.67 23.76
N ASN A 51 -13.01 3.49 23.32
CA ASN A 51 -12.74 4.75 22.64
C ASN A 51 -11.93 5.71 23.53
N LEU A 52 -12.33 5.88 24.79
CA LEU A 52 -11.60 6.73 25.72
C LEU A 52 -10.16 6.25 25.93
N PHE A 53 -9.94 4.95 26.09
CA PHE A 53 -8.60 4.36 26.23
C PHE A 53 -7.74 4.65 24.98
N ILE A 54 -8.31 4.49 23.79
CA ILE A 54 -7.63 4.75 22.51
C ILE A 54 -7.23 6.23 22.42
N ILE A 55 -8.17 7.14 22.67
CA ILE A 55 -7.96 8.59 22.61
C ILE A 55 -6.89 9.02 23.61
N SER A 56 -6.99 8.56 24.86
CA SER A 56 -6.03 8.89 25.92
C SER A 56 -4.62 8.39 25.60
N THR A 57 -4.49 7.16 25.07
CA THR A 57 -3.19 6.59 24.68
C THR A 57 -2.57 7.38 23.53
N SER A 58 -3.35 7.72 22.50
CA SER A 58 -2.85 8.51 21.37
C SER A 58 -2.48 9.93 21.76
N THR A 59 -3.24 10.55 22.66
CA THR A 59 -2.90 11.86 23.22
C THR A 59 -1.59 11.79 24.01
N PHE A 60 -1.39 10.73 24.81
CA PHE A 60 -0.11 10.50 25.49
C PHE A 60 1.05 10.34 24.49
N TYR A 61 0.87 9.61 23.38
CA TYR A 61 1.91 9.52 22.36
C TYR A 61 2.24 10.89 21.76
N LEU A 62 1.22 11.64 21.34
CA LEU A 62 1.42 12.93 20.68
C LEU A 62 2.04 13.96 21.63
N VAL A 63 1.47 14.11 22.82
CA VAL A 63 1.84 15.18 23.77
C VAL A 63 2.91 14.72 24.76
N GLY A 64 2.71 13.57 25.40
CA GLY A 64 3.61 13.11 26.48
C GLY A 64 4.95 12.60 25.96
N LEU A 65 4.94 11.86 24.84
CA LEU A 65 6.15 11.24 24.30
C LEU A 65 6.88 12.13 23.31
N PHE A 66 6.16 12.78 22.38
CA PHE A 66 6.76 13.55 21.27
C PHE A 66 6.63 15.07 21.42
N ASP A 67 5.84 15.58 22.37
CA ASP A 67 5.57 17.02 22.55
C ASP A 67 4.95 17.71 21.30
N LEU A 68 4.16 16.96 20.53
CA LEU A 68 3.56 17.39 19.27
C LEU A 68 2.21 18.08 19.49
N TRP A 69 2.16 19.20 20.19
CA TRP A 69 0.93 19.98 20.39
C TRP A 69 0.35 20.51 19.07
N ASP A 70 1.21 21.02 18.18
CA ASP A 70 0.81 21.42 16.84
C ASP A 70 0.32 20.23 16.01
N GLY A 71 0.85 19.04 16.28
CA GLY A 71 0.37 17.79 15.69
C GLY A 71 -1.07 17.46 16.12
N VAL A 72 -1.38 17.61 17.41
CA VAL A 72 -2.77 17.43 17.91
C VAL A 72 -3.71 18.41 17.21
N ARG A 73 -3.33 19.70 17.13
CA ARG A 73 -4.10 20.71 16.39
C ARG A 73 -4.32 20.33 14.93
N THR A 74 -3.27 19.87 14.27
CA THR A 74 -3.31 19.45 12.86
C THR A 74 -4.28 18.27 12.65
N LEU A 75 -4.20 17.22 13.47
CA LEU A 75 -5.12 16.09 13.38
C LEU A 75 -6.56 16.49 13.72
N ALA A 76 -6.75 17.39 14.71
CA ALA A 76 -8.07 17.88 15.08
C ALA A 76 -8.73 18.70 13.96
N ILE A 77 -7.98 19.61 13.30
CA ILE A 77 -8.48 20.40 12.17
C ILE A 77 -8.87 19.48 11.02
N ALA A 78 -8.01 18.54 10.63
CA ALA A 78 -8.32 17.58 9.57
C ALA A 78 -9.59 16.77 9.88
N SER A 79 -9.68 16.26 11.10
CA SER A 79 -10.81 15.40 11.52
C SER A 79 -12.11 16.18 11.65
N ALA A 80 -12.10 17.35 12.30
CA ALA A 80 -13.29 18.20 12.46
C ALA A 80 -13.76 18.72 11.08
N GLY A 81 -12.83 19.13 10.22
CA GLY A 81 -13.14 19.59 8.87
C GLY A 81 -13.84 18.51 8.06
N ILE A 82 -13.30 17.28 8.05
CA ILE A 82 -13.91 16.15 7.33
C ILE A 82 -15.26 15.75 7.91
N TYR A 83 -15.40 15.69 9.23
CA TYR A 83 -16.68 15.38 9.85
C TYR A 83 -17.75 16.42 9.49
N SER A 84 -17.37 17.71 9.49
CA SER A 84 -18.25 18.81 9.08
C SER A 84 -18.62 18.72 7.58
N ILE A 85 -17.66 18.50 6.69
CA ILE A 85 -17.89 18.29 5.26
C ILE A 85 -18.87 17.12 5.04
N ALA A 86 -18.60 15.97 5.68
CA ALA A 86 -19.46 14.78 5.57
C ALA A 86 -20.86 15.01 6.17
N LYS A 87 -21.00 15.86 7.18
CA LYS A 87 -22.30 16.17 7.81
C LYS A 87 -23.12 17.15 6.98
N TYR A 88 -22.51 18.26 6.55
CA TYR A 88 -23.26 19.38 5.95
C TYR A 88 -23.36 19.30 4.41
N LEU A 89 -22.40 18.61 3.78
CA LEU A 89 -22.39 18.43 2.32
C LEU A 89 -22.77 17.02 1.87
N ARG A 90 -23.36 16.23 2.76
CA ARG A 90 -23.62 14.80 2.57
C ARG A 90 -24.33 14.46 1.25
N THR A 91 -25.26 15.29 0.80
CA THR A 91 -26.06 15.10 -0.41
C THR A 91 -25.38 15.61 -1.68
N SER A 92 -24.25 16.32 -1.54
CA SER A 92 -23.51 16.84 -2.70
C SER A 92 -22.68 15.72 -3.35
N PRO A 93 -22.77 15.53 -4.67
CA PRO A 93 -21.92 14.59 -5.40
C PRO A 93 -20.43 14.98 -5.36
N PHE A 94 -20.13 16.24 -5.06
CA PHE A 94 -18.77 16.75 -4.94
C PHE A 94 -18.18 16.59 -3.54
N MET A 95 -18.97 16.18 -2.54
CA MET A 95 -18.52 16.08 -1.15
C MET A 95 -17.22 15.30 -0.98
N PRO A 96 -17.02 14.10 -1.57
CA PRO A 96 -15.77 13.35 -1.42
C PRO A 96 -14.57 14.07 -2.02
N TRP A 97 -14.76 14.79 -3.14
CA TRP A 97 -13.69 15.56 -3.78
C TRP A 97 -13.33 16.82 -2.98
N ILE A 98 -14.32 17.50 -2.40
CA ILE A 98 -14.10 18.63 -1.48
C ILE A 98 -13.29 18.15 -0.28
N GLY A 99 -13.69 17.04 0.34
CA GLY A 99 -12.97 16.42 1.46
C GLY A 99 -11.54 16.02 1.09
N PHE A 100 -11.36 15.38 -0.07
CA PHE A 100 -10.05 14.99 -0.58
C PHE A 100 -9.14 16.20 -0.81
N THR A 101 -9.64 17.24 -1.48
CA THR A 101 -8.89 18.48 -1.75
C THR A 101 -8.53 19.21 -0.45
N PHE A 102 -9.46 19.30 0.50
CA PHE A 102 -9.20 19.86 1.81
C PHE A 102 -8.06 19.11 2.54
N LEU A 103 -8.12 17.78 2.57
CA LEU A 103 -7.09 16.97 3.22
C LEU A 103 -5.73 17.10 2.54
N MET A 104 -5.68 17.04 1.22
CA MET A 104 -4.44 17.21 0.46
C MET A 104 -3.83 18.60 0.65
N GLY A 105 -4.65 19.64 0.58
CA GLY A 105 -4.20 21.02 0.83
C GLY A 105 -3.69 21.22 2.26
N HIS A 106 -4.41 20.73 3.24
CA HIS A 106 -4.01 20.80 4.65
C HIS A 106 -2.71 20.01 4.93
N MET A 107 -2.55 18.81 4.35
CA MET A 107 -1.33 18.03 4.47
C MET A 107 -0.14 18.69 3.75
N SER A 108 -0.39 19.39 2.65
CA SER A 108 0.65 20.13 1.91
C SER A 108 1.35 21.18 2.79
N ILE A 109 0.64 21.80 3.74
CA ILE A 109 1.23 22.74 4.70
C ILE A 109 2.32 22.03 5.55
N SER A 110 2.03 20.84 6.07
CA SER A 110 2.99 20.05 6.85
C SER A 110 4.18 19.59 6.00
N HIS A 111 3.95 19.15 4.75
CA HIS A 111 5.03 18.79 3.84
C HIS A 111 5.97 19.97 3.53
N ILE A 112 5.40 21.15 3.25
CA ILE A 112 6.19 22.36 2.99
C ILE A 112 6.98 22.75 4.24
N ALA A 113 6.33 22.79 5.41
CA ALA A 113 6.99 23.09 6.68
C ALA A 113 8.16 22.15 6.95
N ARG A 114 7.97 20.83 6.75
CA ARG A 114 9.02 19.81 6.89
C ARG A 114 10.17 20.02 5.89
N GLN A 115 9.86 20.32 4.64
CA GLN A 115 10.85 20.56 3.60
C GLN A 115 11.69 21.82 3.89
N VAL A 116 11.04 22.90 4.36
CA VAL A 116 11.72 24.15 4.75
C VAL A 116 12.59 23.95 6.00
N ALA A 117 12.10 23.19 6.98
CA ALA A 117 12.85 22.88 8.21
C ALA A 117 14.11 22.06 7.95
N ASN A 118 14.15 21.28 6.85
CA ASN A 118 15.27 20.45 6.39
C ASN A 118 15.92 19.62 7.53
N ASN A 119 15.08 19.05 8.41
CA ASN A 119 15.53 18.20 9.52
C ASN A 119 14.94 16.80 9.38
N PRO A 120 15.61 15.88 8.67
CA PRO A 120 15.08 14.54 8.40
C PRO A 120 15.05 13.63 9.64
N SER A 121 15.81 13.95 10.69
CA SER A 121 15.88 13.15 11.92
C SER A 121 14.79 13.47 12.95
N SER A 122 14.08 14.59 12.79
CA SER A 122 12.96 14.96 13.65
C SER A 122 11.69 14.21 13.23
N VAL A 123 11.01 13.62 14.20
CA VAL A 123 9.66 13.06 14.00
C VAL A 123 8.64 14.18 14.14
N ASP A 124 7.91 14.43 13.07
CA ASP A 124 6.82 15.38 13.00
C ASP A 124 5.47 14.69 12.78
N ILE A 125 4.41 15.49 12.66
CA ILE A 125 3.06 14.99 12.46
C ILE A 125 2.79 14.45 11.06
N THR A 126 3.68 14.68 10.09
CA THR A 126 3.43 14.40 8.66
C THR A 126 3.08 12.92 8.42
N GLY A 127 3.81 11.99 9.04
CA GLY A 127 3.53 10.56 8.92
C GLY A 127 2.13 10.18 9.41
N ALA A 128 1.74 10.66 10.59
CA ALA A 128 0.40 10.43 11.13
C ALA A 128 -0.68 11.10 10.27
N GLN A 129 -0.41 12.29 9.74
CA GLN A 129 -1.33 13.00 8.85
C GLN A 129 -1.51 12.29 7.51
N MET A 130 -0.45 11.67 6.96
CA MET A 130 -0.53 10.84 5.76
C MET A 130 -1.44 9.62 5.97
N VAL A 131 -1.33 8.93 7.10
CA VAL A 131 -2.23 7.82 7.46
C VAL A 131 -3.65 8.31 7.66
N LEU A 132 -3.84 9.44 8.36
CA LEU A 132 -5.14 10.03 8.59
C LEU A 132 -5.84 10.44 7.29
N LEU A 133 -5.11 11.02 6.33
CA LEU A 133 -5.65 11.38 5.02
C LEU A 133 -6.27 10.19 4.31
N MET A 134 -5.59 9.03 4.29
CA MET A 134 -6.15 7.81 3.68
C MET A 134 -7.46 7.39 4.36
N LYS A 135 -7.49 7.40 5.70
CA LYS A 135 -8.68 7.05 6.48
C LYS A 135 -9.83 8.01 6.22
N LEU A 136 -9.58 9.31 6.25
CA LEU A 136 -10.61 10.34 6.17
C LEU A 136 -11.12 10.55 4.75
N SER A 137 -10.28 10.46 3.72
CA SER A 137 -10.73 10.49 2.33
C SER A 137 -11.60 9.27 2.00
N GLY A 138 -11.21 8.07 2.47
CA GLY A 138 -12.04 6.87 2.41
C GLY A 138 -13.38 7.05 3.12
N PHE A 139 -13.38 7.69 4.31
CA PHE A 139 -14.60 8.00 5.07
C PHE A 139 -15.57 8.87 4.26
N CYS A 140 -15.09 9.93 3.57
CA CYS A 140 -15.94 10.74 2.70
C CYS A 140 -16.59 9.91 1.58
N TRP A 141 -15.81 9.07 0.90
CA TRP A 141 -16.36 8.19 -0.13
C TRP A 141 -17.37 7.20 0.43
N ASN A 142 -17.12 6.61 1.58
CA ASN A 142 -18.04 5.67 2.21
C ASN A 142 -19.35 6.34 2.64
N VAL A 143 -19.32 7.60 3.06
CA VAL A 143 -20.52 8.40 3.33
C VAL A 143 -21.29 8.72 2.03
N ALA A 144 -20.59 9.10 0.96
CA ALA A 144 -21.20 9.36 -0.34
C ALA A 144 -21.83 8.09 -0.93
N ASP A 145 -21.13 6.95 -0.88
CA ASP A 145 -21.67 5.65 -1.32
C ASP A 145 -22.91 5.23 -0.51
N GLY A 146 -23.00 5.68 0.76
CA GLY A 146 -24.17 5.47 1.61
C GLY A 146 -25.44 6.22 1.20
N GLN A 147 -25.33 7.19 0.27
CA GLN A 147 -26.47 7.91 -0.30
C GLN A 147 -26.98 7.28 -1.61
N LEU A 148 -26.23 6.33 -2.17
CA LEU A 148 -26.56 5.69 -3.44
C LEU A 148 -27.46 4.46 -3.23
N PRO A 149 -28.41 4.17 -4.15
CA PRO A 149 -29.20 2.94 -4.12
C PRO A 149 -28.33 1.71 -4.40
N ASP A 150 -28.82 0.54 -3.99
CA ASP A 150 -28.08 -0.73 -3.99
C ASP A 150 -27.62 -1.20 -5.37
N ASP A 151 -28.34 -0.85 -6.41
CA ASP A 151 -28.04 -1.19 -7.81
C ASP A 151 -26.92 -0.32 -8.43
N GLN A 152 -26.60 0.81 -7.79
CA GLN A 152 -25.54 1.73 -8.26
C GLN A 152 -24.20 1.55 -7.55
N VAL A 153 -24.11 0.67 -6.57
CA VAL A 153 -22.89 0.44 -5.79
C VAL A 153 -22.39 -0.99 -5.98
N SER A 154 -21.07 -1.13 -6.12
CA SER A 154 -20.39 -2.43 -6.15
C SER A 154 -20.45 -3.13 -4.79
N ASP A 155 -20.16 -4.44 -4.75
CA ASP A 155 -20.12 -5.20 -3.49
C ASP A 155 -19.09 -4.63 -2.50
N TYR A 156 -17.93 -4.17 -3.01
CA TYR A 156 -16.93 -3.47 -2.21
C TYR A 156 -17.49 -2.22 -1.53
N GLN A 157 -18.25 -1.40 -2.27
CA GLN A 157 -18.88 -0.20 -1.74
C GLN A 157 -20.01 -0.52 -0.76
N LYS A 158 -20.84 -1.52 -1.06
CA LYS A 158 -21.94 -2.00 -0.17
C LYS A 158 -21.40 -2.40 1.21
N GLU A 159 -20.26 -3.08 1.24
CA GLU A 159 -19.65 -3.52 2.49
C GLU A 159 -19.13 -2.36 3.34
N ARG A 160 -18.72 -1.25 2.71
CA ARG A 160 -18.03 -0.11 3.35
C ARG A 160 -18.85 1.17 3.47
N ARG A 161 -19.98 1.28 2.79
CA ARG A 161 -20.83 2.48 2.81
C ARG A 161 -21.34 2.83 4.21
N LEU A 162 -21.48 4.12 4.48
CA LEU A 162 -21.99 4.66 5.74
C LEU A 162 -23.32 5.35 5.53
N ILE A 163 -24.41 4.66 5.89
CA ILE A 163 -25.77 5.19 5.83
C ILE A 163 -26.02 6.18 6.98
N VAL A 164 -25.39 5.98 8.13
CA VAL A 164 -25.49 6.85 9.30
C VAL A 164 -24.08 7.29 9.71
N LEU A 165 -23.93 8.59 10.02
CA LEU A 165 -22.66 9.11 10.53
C LEU A 165 -22.40 8.57 11.95
N PRO A 166 -21.14 8.28 12.28
CA PRO A 166 -20.77 7.84 13.62
C PRO A 166 -20.99 8.93 14.68
N SER A 167 -21.08 8.52 15.94
CA SER A 167 -20.92 9.43 17.06
C SER A 167 -19.53 10.10 17.05
N ILE A 168 -19.40 11.28 17.63
CA ILE A 168 -18.09 11.97 17.72
C ILE A 168 -17.08 11.12 18.49
N MET A 169 -17.53 10.37 19.51
CA MET A 169 -16.65 9.49 20.30
C MET A 169 -16.12 8.32 19.46
N ASP A 170 -16.95 7.64 18.67
CA ASP A 170 -16.54 6.55 17.81
C ASP A 170 -15.65 7.05 16.68
N TYR A 171 -15.98 8.21 16.12
CA TYR A 171 -15.16 8.86 15.10
C TYR A 171 -13.78 9.24 15.63
N ALA A 172 -13.69 9.82 16.84
CA ALA A 172 -12.42 10.15 17.47
C ALA A 172 -11.59 8.91 17.80
N GLY A 173 -12.22 7.82 18.30
CA GLY A 173 -11.56 6.54 18.51
C GLY A 173 -11.03 5.93 17.22
N TYR A 174 -11.78 6.02 16.12
CA TYR A 174 -11.32 5.63 14.80
C TYR A 174 -10.10 6.44 14.32
N VAL A 175 -10.20 7.77 14.37
CA VAL A 175 -9.14 8.69 13.96
C VAL A 175 -7.85 8.43 14.73
N LEU A 176 -7.94 8.35 16.05
CA LEU A 176 -6.83 8.26 16.99
C LEU A 176 -6.49 6.81 17.39
N PHE A 177 -6.72 5.83 16.55
CA PHE A 177 -6.40 4.44 16.88
C PHE A 177 -4.88 4.25 17.03
N PHE A 178 -4.39 4.22 18.27
CA PHE A 178 -2.96 4.32 18.62
C PHE A 178 -2.06 3.28 17.95
N PRO A 179 -2.47 1.99 17.71
CA PRO A 179 -1.56 1.04 17.09
C PRO A 179 -1.17 1.39 15.65
N SER A 180 -1.97 2.24 14.98
CA SER A 180 -1.75 2.66 13.59
C SER A 180 -1.49 4.15 13.43
N LEU A 181 -1.35 4.91 14.52
CA LEU A 181 -1.35 6.36 14.52
C LEU A 181 -0.26 6.97 13.64
N PHE A 182 1.01 6.56 13.81
CA PHE A 182 2.16 7.19 13.14
C PHE A 182 2.51 6.60 11.78
N ALA A 183 2.31 5.29 11.60
CA ALA A 183 2.81 4.57 10.42
C ALA A 183 1.78 3.64 9.76
N GLY A 184 0.53 3.69 10.17
CA GLY A 184 -0.52 2.79 9.69
C GLY A 184 -0.45 1.41 10.35
N PRO A 185 -1.19 0.43 9.86
CA PRO A 185 -1.98 0.41 8.62
C PRO A 185 -3.22 1.32 8.63
N ALA A 186 -3.57 1.85 7.46
CA ALA A 186 -4.86 2.52 7.28
C ALA A 186 -5.97 1.47 7.09
N PHE A 187 -7.19 1.80 7.55
CA PHE A 187 -8.38 0.95 7.45
C PHE A 187 -9.64 1.82 7.42
N ASP A 188 -10.75 1.26 6.92
CA ASP A 188 -12.02 1.96 6.80
C ASP A 188 -12.76 2.07 8.14
N TYR A 189 -13.64 3.08 8.27
CA TYR A 189 -14.45 3.25 9.49
C TYR A 189 -15.35 2.04 9.76
N THR A 190 -15.83 1.37 8.73
CA THR A 190 -16.66 0.17 8.86
C THR A 190 -15.92 -1.01 9.51
N ASP A 191 -14.63 -1.17 9.26
CA ASP A 191 -13.81 -2.15 9.98
C ASP A 191 -13.69 -1.78 11.46
N TYR A 192 -13.47 -0.51 11.77
CA TYR A 192 -13.45 -0.02 13.15
C TYR A 192 -14.79 -0.26 13.86
N ARG A 193 -15.90 0.06 13.22
CA ARG A 193 -17.24 -0.13 13.75
C ARG A 193 -17.53 -1.60 14.05
N LYS A 194 -17.28 -2.49 13.08
CA LYS A 194 -17.42 -3.94 13.27
C LYS A 194 -16.55 -4.47 14.41
N TRP A 195 -15.36 -3.89 14.59
CA TRP A 195 -14.46 -4.26 15.67
C TRP A 195 -14.95 -3.75 17.04
N ILE A 196 -15.34 -2.48 17.15
CA ILE A 196 -15.78 -1.89 18.42
C ILE A 196 -17.08 -2.54 18.91
N ASP A 197 -18.02 -2.83 17.99
CA ASP A 197 -19.28 -3.51 18.24
C ASP A 197 -19.10 -5.04 18.37
N THR A 198 -17.91 -5.54 18.14
CA THR A 198 -17.52 -6.97 18.17
C THR A 198 -18.24 -7.85 17.14
N THR A 199 -19.00 -7.32 16.22
CA THR A 199 -19.68 -8.06 15.14
C THR A 199 -18.69 -8.67 14.13
N MET A 200 -17.46 -8.12 14.05
CA MET A 200 -16.38 -8.69 13.26
C MET A 200 -16.04 -10.14 13.65
N PHE A 201 -16.30 -10.54 14.89
CA PHE A 201 -15.93 -11.85 15.45
C PHE A 201 -17.08 -12.85 15.44
N ASP A 202 -18.23 -12.48 14.91
CA ASP A 202 -19.35 -13.40 14.74
C ASP A 202 -18.99 -14.44 13.67
N LEU A 203 -19.24 -15.71 13.96
CA LEU A 203 -18.92 -16.79 13.05
C LEU A 203 -19.90 -16.83 11.89
N PRO A 204 -19.41 -16.89 10.63
CA PRO A 204 -20.27 -17.17 9.50
C PRO A 204 -21.02 -18.50 9.66
N ALA A 205 -22.26 -18.57 9.15
CA ALA A 205 -23.10 -19.77 9.27
C ALA A 205 -22.46 -21.06 8.66
N GLN A 206 -21.49 -20.87 7.76
CA GLN A 206 -20.75 -21.97 7.12
C GLN A 206 -19.65 -22.59 7.99
N VAL A 207 -19.29 -21.93 9.10
CA VAL A 207 -18.26 -22.43 10.02
C VAL A 207 -18.89 -23.26 11.11
N ASP A 208 -18.42 -24.50 11.25
CA ASP A 208 -18.85 -25.39 12.33
C ASP A 208 -18.63 -24.74 13.71
N PRO A 209 -19.64 -24.67 14.57
CA PRO A 209 -19.53 -24.10 15.92
C PRO A 209 -18.41 -24.72 16.78
N SER A 210 -18.05 -25.99 16.54
CA SER A 210 -16.93 -26.67 17.23
C SER A 210 -15.57 -26.06 16.88
N LYS A 211 -15.45 -25.40 15.74
CA LYS A 211 -14.24 -24.72 15.26
C LYS A 211 -14.14 -23.28 15.71
N LYS A 212 -14.96 -22.85 16.65
CA LYS A 212 -14.92 -21.51 17.23
C LYS A 212 -13.54 -21.22 17.82
N PRO A 213 -12.92 -20.07 17.46
CA PRO A 213 -11.62 -19.70 18.00
C PRO A 213 -11.65 -19.54 19.52
N PRO A 214 -10.56 -19.86 20.23
CA PRO A 214 -10.48 -19.69 21.67
C PRO A 214 -10.53 -18.19 22.03
N VAL A 215 -11.45 -17.84 22.89
CA VAL A 215 -11.62 -16.48 23.44
C VAL A 215 -11.34 -16.47 24.95
N ARG A 216 -11.13 -15.28 25.51
CA ARG A 216 -11.12 -15.10 26.98
C ARG A 216 -12.53 -15.15 27.53
N LYS A 217 -12.68 -15.59 28.79
CA LYS A 217 -13.97 -15.58 29.49
C LYS A 217 -14.59 -14.19 29.41
N LYS A 218 -15.87 -14.12 29.04
CA LYS A 218 -16.64 -12.88 28.88
C LYS A 218 -16.06 -11.90 27.81
N ARG A 219 -15.38 -12.41 26.77
CA ARG A 219 -14.86 -11.62 25.64
C ARG A 219 -15.17 -12.29 24.33
N LYS A 220 -15.42 -11.49 23.27
CA LYS A 220 -15.64 -12.01 21.90
C LYS A 220 -14.35 -12.06 21.07
N ILE A 221 -13.39 -11.15 21.33
CA ILE A 221 -12.14 -11.04 20.56
C ILE A 221 -11.29 -12.30 20.73
N PRO A 222 -10.95 -13.03 19.66
CA PRO A 222 -10.13 -14.24 19.72
C PRO A 222 -8.73 -14.00 20.28
N ARG A 223 -8.08 -15.08 20.74
CA ARG A 223 -6.68 -15.02 21.18
C ARG A 223 -5.77 -14.77 19.98
N SER A 224 -4.97 -13.72 20.06
CA SER A 224 -4.07 -13.26 18.98
C SER A 224 -2.63 -13.02 19.45
N GLY A 225 -2.25 -13.55 20.62
CA GLY A 225 -0.90 -13.34 21.17
C GLY A 225 0.18 -13.88 20.25
N THR A 226 0.10 -15.16 19.87
CA THR A 226 1.10 -15.81 19.01
C THR A 226 1.30 -15.09 17.67
N PRO A 227 0.26 -14.83 16.85
CA PRO A 227 0.46 -14.13 15.58
C PRO A 227 1.00 -12.69 15.77
N ALA A 228 0.60 -12.00 16.83
CA ALA A 228 1.12 -10.68 17.15
C ALA A 228 2.61 -10.72 17.53
N THR A 229 3.03 -11.70 18.38
CA THR A 229 4.43 -11.85 18.77
C THR A 229 5.32 -12.24 17.58
N LEU A 230 4.85 -13.12 16.69
CA LEU A 230 5.58 -13.46 15.46
C LEU A 230 5.78 -12.24 14.55
N LYS A 231 4.78 -11.38 14.44
CA LYS A 231 4.90 -10.11 13.70
C LYS A 231 5.88 -9.15 14.38
N ALA A 232 5.85 -9.06 15.72
CA ALA A 232 6.81 -8.25 16.48
C ALA A 232 8.25 -8.72 16.27
N ALA A 233 8.49 -10.03 16.42
CA ALA A 233 9.80 -10.62 16.21
C ALA A 233 10.32 -10.42 14.78
N SER A 234 9.44 -10.62 13.78
CA SER A 234 9.76 -10.31 12.38
C SER A 234 10.11 -8.83 12.18
N GLY A 235 9.32 -7.93 12.77
CA GLY A 235 9.56 -6.49 12.67
C GLY A 235 10.89 -6.08 13.28
N LEU A 236 11.22 -6.58 14.46
CA LEU A 236 12.51 -6.33 15.12
C LEU A 236 13.68 -6.92 14.33
N GLY A 237 13.51 -8.13 13.75
CA GLY A 237 14.53 -8.73 12.88
C GLY A 237 14.84 -7.88 11.65
N TRP A 238 13.81 -7.31 11.00
CA TRP A 238 14.01 -6.41 9.85
C TRP A 238 14.67 -5.09 10.25
N ILE A 239 14.33 -4.52 11.42
CA ILE A 239 15.01 -3.31 11.93
C ILE A 239 16.47 -3.60 12.26
N ALA A 240 16.77 -4.73 12.90
CA ALA A 240 18.14 -5.13 13.19
C ALA A 240 18.97 -5.29 11.90
N LEU A 241 18.40 -5.95 10.88
CA LEU A 241 19.06 -6.09 9.59
C LEU A 241 19.26 -4.73 8.90
N PHE A 242 18.28 -3.82 9.00
CA PHE A 242 18.42 -2.45 8.52
C PHE A 242 19.60 -1.74 9.21
N MET A 243 19.71 -1.82 10.52
CA MET A 243 20.79 -1.18 11.27
C MET A 243 22.18 -1.70 10.84
N ILE A 244 22.30 -3.00 10.59
CA ILE A 244 23.53 -3.61 10.10
C ILE A 244 23.87 -3.11 8.69
N LEU A 245 22.92 -3.22 7.75
CA LEU A 245 23.19 -2.95 6.33
C LEU A 245 23.25 -1.46 5.99
N SER A 246 22.61 -0.59 6.76
CA SER A 246 22.65 0.86 6.51
C SER A 246 24.06 1.46 6.66
N GLY A 247 24.92 0.84 7.46
CA GLY A 247 26.34 1.21 7.56
C GLY A 247 27.16 0.83 6.32
N TYR A 248 26.80 -0.27 5.64
CA TYR A 248 27.49 -0.74 4.44
C TYR A 248 26.94 -0.12 3.15
N PHE A 249 25.66 0.20 3.10
CA PHE A 249 24.95 0.70 1.92
C PHE A 249 24.19 1.99 2.22
N PRO A 250 24.88 3.08 2.64
CA PRO A 250 24.24 4.35 2.88
C PRO A 250 23.79 5.01 1.57
N ILE A 251 22.66 5.72 1.59
CA ILE A 251 22.10 6.40 0.41
C ILE A 251 23.10 7.42 -0.17
N THR A 252 23.84 8.11 0.69
CA THR A 252 24.83 9.12 0.32
C THR A 252 25.97 8.56 -0.54
N TYR A 253 26.22 7.24 -0.48
CA TYR A 253 27.25 6.61 -1.31
C TYR A 253 26.93 6.70 -2.80
N LEU A 254 25.66 6.68 -3.19
CA LEU A 254 25.24 6.76 -4.61
C LEU A 254 25.66 8.07 -5.30
N THR A 255 25.81 9.15 -4.53
CA THR A 255 26.24 10.46 -5.03
C THR A 255 27.72 10.74 -4.78
N SER A 256 28.43 9.89 -4.04
CA SER A 256 29.86 10.04 -3.75
C SER A 256 30.72 9.80 -5.00
N PRO A 257 31.93 10.42 -5.11
CA PRO A 257 32.88 10.11 -6.19
C PRO A 257 33.26 8.64 -6.25
N ALA A 258 33.49 8.00 -5.10
CA ALA A 258 33.93 6.61 -4.98
C ALA A 258 32.94 5.61 -5.61
N TYR A 259 31.68 5.95 -5.78
CA TYR A 259 30.70 5.10 -6.49
C TYR A 259 31.10 4.89 -7.97
N MET A 260 31.80 5.86 -8.58
CA MET A 260 32.23 5.77 -9.98
C MET A 260 33.48 4.91 -10.18
N ASP A 261 34.22 4.57 -9.12
CA ASP A 261 35.37 3.67 -9.19
C ASP A 261 34.96 2.22 -9.49
N HIS A 262 33.66 1.91 -9.37
CA HIS A 262 33.11 0.61 -9.67
C HIS A 262 32.68 0.47 -11.14
N GLY A 263 32.82 -0.73 -11.69
CA GLY A 263 32.26 -1.08 -12.99
C GLY A 263 30.72 -1.06 -13.01
N PHE A 264 30.12 -0.99 -14.19
CA PHE A 264 28.68 -0.84 -14.38
C PHE A 264 27.83 -1.83 -13.56
N PHE A 265 28.09 -3.12 -13.67
CA PHE A 265 27.31 -4.15 -12.98
C PHE A 265 27.43 -4.05 -11.45
N HIS A 266 28.60 -3.67 -10.95
CA HIS A 266 28.81 -3.44 -9.53
C HIS A 266 28.05 -2.19 -9.04
N ARG A 267 28.00 -1.11 -9.84
CA ARG A 267 27.17 0.06 -9.54
C ARG A 267 25.68 -0.29 -9.49
N VAL A 268 25.19 -1.09 -10.43
CA VAL A 268 23.79 -1.57 -10.42
C VAL A 268 23.53 -2.44 -9.18
N TRP A 269 24.47 -3.29 -8.79
CA TRP A 269 24.36 -4.09 -7.56
C TRP A 269 24.31 -3.22 -6.30
N ILE A 270 25.20 -2.23 -6.16
CA ILE A 270 25.19 -1.30 -5.03
C ILE A 270 23.86 -0.53 -4.98
N LEU A 271 23.38 -0.04 -6.12
CA LEU A 271 22.09 0.64 -6.22
C LEU A 271 20.95 -0.27 -5.73
N HIS A 272 20.98 -1.55 -6.10
CA HIS A 272 20.01 -2.54 -5.63
C HIS A 272 20.11 -2.74 -4.11
N MET A 273 21.31 -2.87 -3.57
CA MET A 273 21.54 -3.06 -2.13
C MET A 273 21.13 -1.85 -1.30
N VAL A 274 21.37 -0.63 -1.79
CA VAL A 274 20.85 0.60 -1.15
C VAL A 274 19.31 0.59 -1.13
N GLY A 275 18.68 0.27 -2.25
CA GLY A 275 17.22 0.13 -2.33
C GLY A 275 16.68 -0.96 -1.41
N PHE A 276 17.33 -2.13 -1.35
CA PHE A 276 16.98 -3.22 -0.44
C PHE A 276 17.10 -2.78 1.01
N THR A 277 18.22 -2.19 1.40
CA THR A 277 18.45 -1.71 2.77
C THR A 277 17.38 -0.71 3.20
N ALA A 278 17.03 0.25 2.33
CA ALA A 278 15.97 1.22 2.63
C ALA A 278 14.60 0.54 2.86
N ARG A 279 14.29 -0.54 2.13
CA ARG A 279 13.03 -1.29 2.31
C ARG A 279 12.93 -1.98 3.67
N LEU A 280 14.03 -2.44 4.23
CA LEU A 280 14.07 -3.13 5.53
C LEU A 280 13.49 -2.30 6.67
N LYS A 281 13.75 -0.98 6.67
CA LYS A 281 13.17 -0.05 7.65
C LYS A 281 11.63 -0.08 7.60
N TYR A 282 11.05 -0.05 6.41
CA TYR A 282 9.60 -0.11 6.23
C TYR A 282 9.04 -1.49 6.59
N TYR A 283 9.73 -2.59 6.24
CA TYR A 283 9.32 -3.94 6.65
C TYR A 283 9.22 -4.03 8.17
N GLY A 284 10.22 -3.52 8.88
CA GLY A 284 10.25 -3.52 10.33
C GLY A 284 9.08 -2.74 10.93
N VAL A 285 8.92 -1.48 10.55
CA VAL A 285 7.90 -0.58 11.07
C VAL A 285 6.49 -1.12 10.80
N TRP A 286 6.20 -1.56 9.57
CA TRP A 286 4.86 -2.06 9.23
C TRP A 286 4.55 -3.41 9.88
N CYS A 287 5.54 -4.30 10.06
CA CYS A 287 5.32 -5.52 10.84
C CYS A 287 5.02 -5.22 12.31
N LEU A 288 5.71 -4.25 12.93
CA LEU A 288 5.46 -3.86 14.31
C LEU A 288 4.05 -3.29 14.49
N THR A 289 3.65 -2.34 13.65
CA THR A 289 2.33 -1.70 13.76
C THR A 289 1.19 -2.66 13.43
N GLU A 290 1.35 -3.54 12.42
CA GLU A 290 0.41 -4.61 12.09
C GLU A 290 0.25 -5.58 13.28
N GLY A 291 1.35 -5.98 13.92
CA GLY A 291 1.33 -6.88 15.07
C GLY A 291 0.56 -6.30 16.26
N ALA A 292 0.70 -5.00 16.53
CA ALA A 292 -0.08 -4.32 17.57
C ALA A 292 -1.59 -4.28 17.22
N CYS A 293 -1.93 -4.06 15.94
CA CYS A 293 -3.31 -4.13 15.46
C CYS A 293 -3.90 -5.56 15.58
N ILE A 294 -3.11 -6.60 15.28
CA ILE A 294 -3.49 -8.01 15.49
C ILE A 294 -3.77 -8.26 16.97
N LEU A 295 -2.90 -7.77 17.87
CA LEU A 295 -3.09 -7.96 19.29
C LEU A 295 -4.34 -7.26 19.82
N ALA A 296 -4.65 -6.06 19.32
CA ALA A 296 -5.90 -5.36 19.61
C ALA A 296 -7.15 -6.09 19.08
N GLY A 297 -6.99 -6.99 18.11
CA GLY A 297 -8.08 -7.75 17.49
C GLY A 297 -8.51 -7.24 16.11
N LEU A 298 -8.11 -6.02 15.70
CA LEU A 298 -8.53 -5.42 14.43
C LEU A 298 -7.91 -6.13 13.20
N GLY A 299 -6.84 -6.88 13.40
CA GLY A 299 -6.24 -7.71 12.34
C GLY A 299 -7.04 -8.98 11.98
N TYR A 300 -8.13 -9.30 12.69
CA TYR A 300 -8.93 -10.49 12.45
C TYR A 300 -9.58 -10.48 11.07
N ASN A 301 -9.43 -11.58 10.32
CA ASN A 301 -9.95 -11.73 8.95
C ASN A 301 -10.70 -13.06 8.75
N GLY A 302 -11.47 -13.47 9.75
CA GLY A 302 -12.31 -14.67 9.67
C GLY A 302 -11.62 -15.95 10.09
N VAL A 303 -12.39 -17.04 9.98
CA VAL A 303 -11.99 -18.42 10.28
C VAL A 303 -12.12 -19.24 9.01
N ASP A 304 -11.10 -20.01 8.71
CA ASP A 304 -11.15 -20.99 7.63
C ASP A 304 -12.19 -22.08 7.98
N PRO A 305 -13.22 -22.29 7.15
CA PRO A 305 -14.32 -23.20 7.50
C PRO A 305 -13.90 -24.67 7.55
N VAL A 306 -12.82 -25.03 6.85
CA VAL A 306 -12.33 -26.43 6.80
C VAL A 306 -11.41 -26.72 7.96
N THR A 307 -10.42 -25.85 8.22
CA THR A 307 -9.36 -26.09 9.20
C THR A 307 -9.67 -25.50 10.58
N GLY A 308 -10.60 -24.54 10.69
CA GLY A 308 -10.85 -23.78 11.92
C GLY A 308 -9.75 -22.75 12.25
N LYS A 309 -8.77 -22.57 11.35
CA LYS A 309 -7.66 -21.64 11.55
C LYS A 309 -8.11 -20.19 11.39
N VAL A 310 -7.75 -19.37 12.37
CA VAL A 310 -8.03 -17.91 12.31
C VAL A 310 -7.03 -17.21 11.41
N SER A 311 -7.54 -16.39 10.47
CA SER A 311 -6.73 -15.49 9.68
C SER A 311 -6.60 -14.12 10.38
N TRP A 312 -5.37 -13.55 10.37
CA TRP A 312 -5.04 -12.29 11.03
C TRP A 312 -4.45 -11.25 10.07
N ASN A 313 -4.71 -11.38 8.79
CA ASN A 313 -4.10 -10.57 7.73
C ASN A 313 -4.99 -9.42 7.20
N ARG A 314 -6.10 -9.07 7.90
CA ARG A 314 -6.99 -7.96 7.48
C ARG A 314 -6.23 -6.67 7.23
N LEU A 315 -5.29 -6.32 8.10
CA LEU A 315 -4.50 -5.10 8.05
C LEU A 315 -3.07 -5.33 7.58
N GLN A 316 -2.80 -6.46 6.91
CA GLN A 316 -1.47 -6.73 6.38
C GLN A 316 -1.05 -5.61 5.42
N ASN A 317 0.04 -4.91 5.77
CA ASN A 317 0.54 -3.79 4.97
C ASN A 317 1.76 -4.15 4.11
N ILE A 318 2.45 -5.23 4.46
CA ILE A 318 3.66 -5.69 3.75
C ILE A 318 3.76 -7.21 3.72
N ASN A 319 4.26 -7.73 2.61
CA ASN A 319 4.75 -9.09 2.49
C ASN A 319 6.17 -9.06 1.94
N PRO A 320 7.21 -9.04 2.80
CA PRO A 320 8.61 -8.91 2.36
C PRO A 320 9.01 -9.95 1.32
N TRP A 321 8.69 -11.22 1.54
CA TRP A 321 8.98 -12.29 0.57
C TRP A 321 8.31 -12.04 -0.79
N GLY A 322 7.04 -11.61 -0.78
CA GLY A 322 6.32 -11.29 -2.00
C GLY A 322 6.92 -10.10 -2.76
N VAL A 323 7.59 -9.17 -2.06
CA VAL A 323 8.33 -8.05 -2.68
C VAL A 323 9.67 -8.55 -3.25
N GLU A 324 10.49 -9.22 -2.44
CA GLU A 324 11.86 -9.61 -2.84
C GLU A 324 11.90 -10.75 -3.87
N THR A 325 10.82 -11.53 -3.99
CA THR A 325 10.68 -12.57 -5.02
C THR A 325 9.76 -12.16 -6.18
N ALA A 326 9.38 -10.89 -6.27
CA ALA A 326 8.49 -10.41 -7.31
C ALA A 326 9.10 -10.50 -8.71
N GLN A 327 8.41 -11.18 -9.61
CA GLN A 327 8.79 -11.35 -11.03
C GLN A 327 8.16 -10.32 -11.96
N ASN A 328 7.43 -9.36 -11.42
CA ASN A 328 6.83 -8.25 -12.16
C ASN A 328 6.39 -7.13 -11.22
N THR A 329 6.21 -5.94 -11.76
CA THR A 329 5.80 -4.75 -10.99
C THR A 329 4.46 -4.91 -10.27
N ARG A 330 3.52 -5.70 -10.83
CA ARG A 330 2.24 -6.00 -10.19
C ARG A 330 2.43 -6.76 -8.87
N ALA A 331 3.21 -7.85 -8.91
CA ALA A 331 3.50 -8.64 -7.73
C ALA A 331 4.27 -7.81 -6.69
N TYR A 332 5.23 -6.99 -7.15
CA TYR A 332 6.01 -6.09 -6.30
C TYR A 332 5.10 -5.11 -5.55
N LEU A 333 4.32 -4.30 -6.29
CA LEU A 333 3.41 -3.31 -5.72
C LEU A 333 2.28 -3.95 -4.91
N GLY A 334 1.82 -5.14 -5.29
CA GLY A 334 0.77 -5.88 -4.58
C GLY A 334 1.19 -6.39 -3.21
N ASN A 335 2.48 -6.47 -2.94
CA ASN A 335 3.04 -6.90 -1.67
C ASN A 335 3.69 -5.76 -0.88
N TRP A 336 3.78 -4.56 -1.47
CA TRP A 336 4.36 -3.34 -0.88
C TRP A 336 3.26 -2.36 -0.49
N ASN A 337 3.27 -1.87 0.76
CA ASN A 337 2.34 -0.86 1.27
C ASN A 337 0.89 -1.11 0.83
N ILE A 338 0.41 -2.32 1.12
CA ILE A 338 -0.83 -2.90 0.58
C ILE A 338 -2.03 -1.99 0.86
N ASN A 339 -2.11 -1.42 2.06
CA ASN A 339 -3.26 -0.59 2.44
C ASN A 339 -3.27 0.74 1.68
N THR A 340 -2.12 1.38 1.45
CA THR A 340 -2.03 2.57 0.59
C THR A 340 -2.38 2.23 -0.86
N ASN A 341 -1.95 1.08 -1.34
CA ASN A 341 -2.28 0.61 -2.68
C ASN A 341 -3.79 0.39 -2.85
N ASN A 342 -4.43 -0.23 -1.86
CA ASN A 342 -5.89 -0.41 -1.83
C ASN A 342 -6.63 0.93 -1.74
N TRP A 343 -6.14 1.87 -0.93
CA TRP A 343 -6.68 3.22 -0.86
C TRP A 343 -6.60 3.94 -2.21
N LEU A 344 -5.42 3.98 -2.84
CA LEU A 344 -5.24 4.59 -4.16
C LEU A 344 -6.15 3.96 -5.21
N ARG A 345 -6.28 2.63 -5.20
CA ARG A 345 -7.14 1.92 -6.14
C ARG A 345 -8.61 2.27 -5.94
N ASN A 346 -9.12 2.15 -4.72
CA ASN A 346 -10.56 2.20 -4.46
C ASN A 346 -11.08 3.64 -4.34
N TYR A 347 -10.24 4.57 -3.89
CA TYR A 347 -10.63 5.94 -3.59
C TYR A 347 -10.00 7.01 -4.52
N VAL A 348 -9.11 6.60 -5.45
CA VAL A 348 -8.58 7.46 -6.49
C VAL A 348 -8.78 6.83 -7.87
N TYR A 349 -8.11 5.72 -8.18
CA TYR A 349 -8.08 5.11 -9.52
C TYR A 349 -9.47 4.78 -10.08
N LEU A 350 -10.31 4.11 -9.29
CA LEU A 350 -11.67 3.79 -9.69
C LEU A 350 -12.59 5.02 -9.71
N ARG A 351 -12.34 6.01 -8.85
CA ARG A 351 -13.19 7.22 -8.73
C ARG A 351 -12.92 8.26 -9.80
N VAL A 352 -11.70 8.33 -10.36
CA VAL A 352 -11.37 9.20 -11.52
C VAL A 352 -11.79 8.58 -12.84
N THR A 353 -12.22 7.33 -12.84
CA THR A 353 -12.69 6.64 -14.04
C THR A 353 -14.18 6.90 -14.24
N PRO A 354 -14.62 7.40 -15.41
CA PRO A 354 -16.04 7.60 -15.69
C PRO A 354 -16.85 6.30 -15.53
N VAL A 355 -18.07 6.42 -15.02
CA VAL A 355 -18.98 5.29 -14.83
C VAL A 355 -19.16 4.55 -16.18
N GLY A 356 -19.06 3.22 -16.16
CA GLY A 356 -19.20 2.37 -17.34
C GLY A 356 -17.98 2.32 -18.25
N LYS A 357 -16.89 3.08 -17.95
CA LYS A 357 -15.63 3.01 -18.68
C LYS A 357 -14.56 2.27 -17.87
N LYS A 358 -13.59 1.70 -18.61
CA LYS A 358 -12.43 1.04 -18.00
C LYS A 358 -11.36 2.05 -17.62
N PRO A 359 -10.68 1.85 -16.48
CA PRO A 359 -9.53 2.66 -16.13
C PRO A 359 -8.38 2.43 -17.14
N GLY A 360 -7.94 3.50 -17.80
CA GLY A 360 -6.83 3.48 -18.75
C GLY A 360 -5.54 4.05 -18.17
N PHE A 361 -4.55 4.29 -19.05
CA PHE A 361 -3.26 4.88 -18.69
C PHE A 361 -3.41 6.25 -17.97
N ARG A 362 -4.38 7.09 -18.40
CA ARG A 362 -4.64 8.39 -17.76
C ARG A 362 -5.02 8.26 -16.27
N ALA A 363 -5.90 7.30 -15.95
CA ALA A 363 -6.28 7.02 -14.56
C ALA A 363 -5.08 6.51 -13.76
N SER A 364 -4.24 5.65 -14.35
CA SER A 364 -3.01 5.16 -13.74
C SER A 364 -2.03 6.31 -13.46
N LEU A 365 -1.74 7.15 -14.46
CA LEU A 365 -0.83 8.29 -14.31
C LEU A 365 -1.32 9.26 -13.23
N LEU A 366 -2.61 9.61 -13.25
CA LEU A 366 -3.20 10.48 -12.23
C LEU A 366 -3.09 9.88 -10.81
N THR A 367 -3.29 8.57 -10.70
CA THR A 367 -3.17 7.87 -9.41
C THR A 367 -1.72 7.87 -8.89
N PHE A 368 -0.75 7.62 -9.76
CA PHE A 368 0.67 7.71 -9.39
C PHE A 368 1.08 9.14 -9.06
N SER A 369 0.57 10.13 -9.77
CA SER A 369 0.79 11.56 -9.46
C SER A 369 0.16 11.95 -8.12
N THR A 370 -1.03 11.42 -7.81
CA THR A 370 -1.66 11.58 -6.50
C THR A 370 -0.80 10.96 -5.39
N SER A 371 -0.23 9.78 -5.65
CA SER A 371 0.69 9.13 -4.70
C SER A 371 1.95 9.97 -4.48
N ALA A 372 2.52 10.57 -5.53
CA ALA A 372 3.67 11.46 -5.41
C ALA A 372 3.33 12.69 -4.54
N LEU A 373 2.21 13.35 -4.80
CA LEU A 373 1.74 14.50 -4.03
C LEU A 373 1.46 14.14 -2.56
N TRP A 374 0.91 12.94 -2.31
CA TRP A 374 0.69 12.43 -0.97
C TRP A 374 2.01 12.21 -0.19
N HIS A 375 3.13 11.92 -0.88
CA HIS A 375 4.46 11.85 -0.28
C HIS A 375 5.11 13.23 -0.05
N GLY A 376 4.68 14.28 -0.76
CA GLY A 376 5.16 15.65 -0.61
C GLY A 376 5.72 16.25 -1.90
N PHE A 377 6.52 17.33 -1.76
CA PHE A 377 6.92 18.16 -2.90
C PHE A 377 8.37 17.94 -3.38
N TYR A 378 9.10 17.00 -2.80
CA TYR A 378 10.43 16.68 -3.31
C TYR A 378 10.34 16.10 -4.74
N PRO A 379 11.15 16.61 -5.69
CA PRO A 379 11.12 16.16 -7.09
C PRO A 379 11.32 14.66 -7.26
N GLY A 380 12.11 14.04 -6.40
CA GLY A 380 12.39 12.60 -6.42
C GLY A 380 11.14 11.72 -6.30
N TYR A 381 10.11 12.15 -5.56
CA TYR A 381 8.84 11.44 -5.50
C TYR A 381 8.16 11.39 -6.86
N TYR A 382 8.08 12.52 -7.55
CA TYR A 382 7.45 12.61 -8.87
C TYR A 382 8.23 11.81 -9.91
N MET A 383 9.57 11.90 -9.91
CA MET A 383 10.43 11.11 -10.80
C MET A 383 10.17 9.61 -10.64
N SER A 384 10.13 9.12 -9.40
CA SER A 384 9.88 7.71 -9.08
C SER A 384 8.48 7.26 -9.52
N PHE A 385 7.43 7.96 -9.12
CA PHE A 385 6.06 7.54 -9.38
C PHE A 385 5.66 7.67 -10.86
N ILE A 386 6.11 8.73 -11.56
CA ILE A 386 5.86 8.87 -12.99
C ILE A 386 6.55 7.73 -13.76
N LEU A 387 7.82 7.47 -13.48
CA LEU A 387 8.52 6.37 -14.12
C LEU A 387 7.86 5.01 -13.83
N ALA A 388 7.42 4.78 -12.58
CA ALA A 388 6.70 3.57 -12.19
C ALA A 388 5.43 3.35 -13.02
N SER A 389 4.69 4.40 -13.38
CA SER A 389 3.48 4.30 -14.22
C SER A 389 3.77 3.77 -15.62
N PHE A 390 4.90 4.19 -16.22
CA PHE A 390 5.33 3.70 -17.53
C PHE A 390 5.82 2.25 -17.46
N ILE A 391 6.62 1.91 -16.46
CA ILE A 391 7.13 0.55 -16.25
C ILE A 391 5.98 -0.42 -16.01
N GLN A 392 4.96 -0.04 -15.28
CA GLN A 392 3.78 -0.88 -15.07
C GLN A 392 3.08 -1.20 -16.41
N THR A 393 2.98 -0.22 -17.32
CA THR A 393 2.42 -0.42 -18.64
C THR A 393 3.27 -1.37 -19.49
N VAL A 394 4.59 -1.22 -19.45
CA VAL A 394 5.54 -2.11 -20.11
C VAL A 394 5.46 -3.53 -19.56
N ALA A 395 5.45 -3.68 -18.23
CA ALA A 395 5.35 -4.98 -17.56
C ALA A 395 4.05 -5.73 -17.90
N LYS A 396 2.91 -5.01 -18.02
CA LYS A 396 1.64 -5.58 -18.51
C LYS A 396 1.82 -6.18 -19.92
N ASN A 397 2.48 -5.46 -20.83
CA ASN A 397 2.71 -5.92 -22.20
C ASN A 397 3.62 -7.16 -22.24
N TYR A 398 4.74 -7.18 -21.49
CA TYR A 398 5.60 -8.36 -21.39
C TYR A 398 4.85 -9.58 -20.85
N ARG A 399 4.07 -9.40 -19.78
CA ARG A 399 3.25 -10.47 -19.22
C ARG A 399 2.22 -10.99 -20.23
N ARG A 400 1.59 -10.10 -21.00
CA ARG A 400 0.56 -10.45 -21.99
C ARG A 400 1.13 -11.18 -23.21
N TYR A 401 2.24 -10.69 -23.75
CA TYR A 401 2.75 -11.15 -25.03
C TYR A 401 3.91 -12.14 -24.91
N PHE A 402 4.83 -11.96 -23.96
CA PHE A 402 6.01 -12.84 -23.82
C PHE A 402 5.77 -14.02 -22.90
N ARG A 403 5.15 -13.82 -21.72
CA ARG A 403 4.90 -14.92 -20.77
C ARG A 403 4.12 -16.07 -21.41
N ALA A 404 3.19 -15.75 -22.32
CA ALA A 404 2.36 -16.75 -22.99
C ALA A 404 3.18 -17.78 -23.81
N PHE A 405 4.40 -17.45 -24.25
CA PHE A 405 5.29 -18.40 -24.95
C PHE A 405 5.87 -19.46 -24.03
N PHE A 406 5.87 -19.24 -22.74
CA PHE A 406 6.38 -20.14 -21.70
C PHE A 406 5.27 -20.95 -21.00
N LEU A 407 4.05 -20.85 -21.50
CA LEU A 407 2.90 -21.62 -21.04
C LEU A 407 2.47 -22.59 -22.14
N ASP A 408 1.95 -23.74 -21.75
CA ASP A 408 1.33 -24.69 -22.67
C ASP A 408 0.07 -24.06 -23.30
N ALA A 409 -0.07 -24.20 -24.59
CA ALA A 409 -1.12 -23.55 -25.37
C ALA A 409 -2.53 -24.10 -25.07
N SER A 410 -2.62 -25.38 -24.66
CA SER A 410 -3.89 -26.07 -24.43
C SER A 410 -4.36 -25.96 -22.97
N SER A 411 -3.44 -26.20 -22.02
CA SER A 411 -3.74 -26.25 -20.59
C SER A 411 -3.45 -24.95 -19.84
N GLY A 412 -2.61 -24.05 -20.45
CA GLY A 412 -2.10 -22.86 -19.77
C GLY A 412 -1.10 -23.17 -18.64
N ALA A 413 -0.72 -24.44 -18.46
CA ALA A 413 0.24 -24.86 -17.46
C ALA A 413 1.66 -24.35 -17.77
N PRO A 414 2.52 -24.15 -16.76
CA PRO A 414 3.92 -23.81 -16.98
C PRO A 414 4.65 -24.89 -17.80
N THR A 415 5.39 -24.48 -18.84
CA THR A 415 6.34 -25.38 -19.53
C THR A 415 7.65 -25.47 -18.75
N SER A 416 8.51 -26.45 -19.09
CA SER A 416 9.86 -26.58 -18.50
C SER A 416 10.71 -25.31 -18.66
N ASN A 417 10.52 -24.58 -19.75
CA ASN A 417 11.25 -23.35 -20.05
C ASN A 417 10.75 -22.13 -19.25
N LYS A 418 9.63 -22.24 -18.52
CA LYS A 418 9.09 -21.12 -17.74
C LYS A 418 10.06 -20.65 -16.66
N ILE A 419 10.89 -21.53 -16.13
CA ILE A 419 11.89 -21.17 -15.12
C ILE A 419 12.85 -20.07 -15.60
N TYR A 420 13.28 -20.11 -16.87
CA TYR A 420 14.16 -19.08 -17.44
C TYR A 420 13.46 -17.72 -17.52
N TYR A 421 12.20 -17.71 -17.94
CA TYR A 421 11.39 -16.49 -17.91
C TYR A 421 11.26 -15.93 -16.49
N ASP A 422 11.00 -16.78 -15.51
CA ASP A 422 10.80 -16.38 -14.11
C ASP A 422 12.08 -15.80 -13.51
N ILE A 423 13.24 -16.41 -13.76
CA ILE A 423 14.55 -15.91 -13.28
C ILE A 423 14.86 -14.54 -13.93
N VAL A 424 14.76 -14.42 -15.26
CA VAL A 424 15.02 -13.15 -15.93
C VAL A 424 14.06 -12.07 -15.46
N SER A 425 12.78 -12.40 -15.34
CA SER A 425 11.75 -11.46 -14.84
C SER A 425 12.00 -11.02 -13.42
N LEU A 426 12.47 -11.92 -12.54
CA LEU A 426 12.86 -11.59 -11.16
C LEU A 426 13.98 -10.55 -11.16
N PHE A 427 15.10 -10.82 -11.84
CA PHE A 427 16.24 -9.91 -11.87
C PHE A 427 15.87 -8.56 -12.47
N VAL A 428 15.20 -8.53 -13.63
CA VAL A 428 14.78 -7.29 -14.30
C VAL A 428 13.84 -6.49 -13.41
N THR A 429 12.92 -7.16 -12.70
CA THR A 429 12.00 -6.47 -11.78
C THR A 429 12.74 -5.87 -10.59
N GLN A 430 13.61 -6.62 -9.94
CA GLN A 430 14.31 -6.17 -8.73
C GLN A 430 15.28 -5.01 -9.02
N ILE A 431 16.13 -5.12 -10.05
CA ILE A 431 17.04 -4.05 -10.42
C ILE A 431 16.29 -2.83 -10.99
N GLY A 432 15.23 -3.06 -11.78
CA GLY A 432 14.38 -2.00 -12.31
C GLY A 432 13.67 -1.20 -11.21
N MET A 433 13.08 -1.89 -10.24
CA MET A 433 12.41 -1.24 -9.10
C MET A 433 13.40 -0.49 -8.19
N SER A 434 14.62 -1.00 -7.99
CA SER A 434 15.66 -0.29 -7.24
C SER A 434 16.09 1.00 -7.94
N PHE A 435 16.19 1.00 -9.27
CA PHE A 435 16.42 2.21 -10.04
C PHE A 435 15.27 3.22 -9.89
N VAL A 436 14.01 2.77 -9.98
CA VAL A 436 12.82 3.60 -9.84
C VAL A 436 12.75 4.26 -8.48
N VAL A 437 13.11 3.51 -7.42
CA VAL A 437 13.01 3.99 -6.04
C VAL A 437 14.18 4.92 -5.67
N SER A 438 15.28 4.93 -6.41
CA SER A 438 16.45 5.75 -6.04
C SER A 438 16.17 7.26 -5.93
N PRO A 439 15.37 7.93 -6.79
CA PRO A 439 15.01 9.32 -6.58
C PRO A 439 14.13 9.54 -5.35
N PHE A 440 13.27 8.55 -5.03
CA PHE A 440 12.47 8.59 -3.81
C PHE A 440 13.31 8.66 -2.54
N LEU A 441 14.51 8.05 -2.57
CA LEU A 441 15.45 8.05 -1.46
C LEU A 441 16.37 9.28 -1.46
N VAL A 442 16.79 9.74 -2.64
CA VAL A 442 17.69 10.89 -2.81
C VAL A 442 16.95 12.22 -2.64
N LEU A 443 15.65 12.27 -2.99
CA LEU A 443 14.71 13.38 -2.88
C LEU A 443 14.98 14.53 -3.87
N GLU A 444 16.18 15.04 -3.98
CA GLU A 444 16.54 16.17 -4.82
C GLU A 444 16.65 15.81 -6.30
N PHE A 445 16.29 16.76 -7.20
CA PHE A 445 16.32 16.55 -8.64
C PHE A 445 17.72 16.26 -9.17
N SER A 446 18.68 17.12 -8.82
CA SER A 446 20.07 17.01 -9.32
C SER A 446 20.74 15.71 -8.91
N GLY A 447 20.63 15.36 -7.61
CA GLY A 447 21.17 14.10 -7.08
C GLY A 447 20.50 12.88 -7.71
N SER A 448 19.19 12.93 -7.93
CA SER A 448 18.44 11.85 -8.58
C SER A 448 18.86 11.62 -10.02
N VAL A 449 19.01 12.70 -10.80
CA VAL A 449 19.52 12.62 -12.19
C VAL A 449 20.96 12.12 -12.20
N GLN A 450 21.81 12.58 -11.25
CA GLN A 450 23.18 12.10 -11.12
C GLN A 450 23.26 10.60 -10.87
N VAL A 451 22.45 10.06 -9.95
CA VAL A 451 22.39 8.61 -9.68
C VAL A 451 21.97 7.85 -10.93
N TRP A 452 20.94 8.30 -11.63
CA TRP A 452 20.49 7.67 -12.87
C TRP A 452 21.55 7.71 -13.99
N ALA A 453 22.22 8.84 -14.15
CA ALA A 453 23.30 9.00 -15.14
C ALA A 453 24.48 8.05 -14.86
N ARG A 454 24.85 7.86 -13.59
CA ARG A 454 25.95 6.98 -13.17
C ARG A 454 25.72 5.50 -13.50
N VAL A 455 24.47 5.11 -13.77
CA VAL A 455 24.09 3.79 -14.26
C VAL A 455 23.48 3.84 -15.68
N TYR A 456 23.83 4.88 -16.45
CA TYR A 456 23.47 5.06 -17.86
C TYR A 456 21.96 5.01 -18.12
N PHE A 457 21.11 5.46 -17.21
CA PHE A 457 19.64 5.49 -17.34
C PHE A 457 19.04 4.17 -17.79
N TYR A 458 19.64 3.00 -17.46
CA TYR A 458 19.30 1.70 -18.06
C TYR A 458 17.80 1.36 -18.00
N THR A 459 17.10 1.71 -16.90
CA THR A 459 15.66 1.43 -16.78
C THR A 459 14.82 2.37 -17.65
N ILE A 460 15.21 3.64 -17.79
CA ILE A 460 14.51 4.59 -18.68
C ILE A 460 14.69 4.17 -20.13
N VAL A 461 15.91 3.87 -20.53
CA VAL A 461 16.23 3.38 -21.89
C VAL A 461 15.48 2.09 -22.19
N GLY A 462 15.54 1.10 -21.29
CA GLY A 462 14.81 -0.16 -21.42
C GLY A 462 13.29 0.02 -21.52
N THR A 463 12.73 0.96 -20.75
CA THR A 463 11.30 1.31 -20.80
C THR A 463 10.94 1.96 -22.14
N ALA A 464 11.72 2.94 -22.59
CA ALA A 464 11.49 3.63 -23.86
C ALA A 464 11.58 2.66 -25.06
N LEU A 465 12.61 1.81 -25.10
CA LEU A 465 12.77 0.78 -26.13
C LEU A 465 11.60 -0.22 -26.11
N SER A 466 11.17 -0.64 -24.92
CA SER A 466 10.02 -1.53 -24.77
C SER A 466 8.72 -0.88 -25.25
N MET A 467 8.50 0.39 -24.95
CA MET A 467 7.33 1.14 -25.43
C MET A 467 7.37 1.27 -26.96
N ALA A 468 8.51 1.61 -27.54
CA ALA A 468 8.70 1.68 -28.99
C ALA A 468 8.44 0.31 -29.64
N PHE A 469 8.97 -0.78 -29.07
CA PHE A 469 8.72 -2.14 -29.54
C PHE A 469 7.23 -2.48 -29.56
N PHE A 470 6.50 -2.23 -28.45
CA PHE A 470 5.07 -2.52 -28.39
C PHE A 470 4.19 -1.51 -29.16
N ALA A 471 4.71 -0.36 -29.57
CA ALA A 471 4.05 0.56 -30.49
C ALA A 471 4.28 0.18 -31.96
N SER A 472 5.30 -0.64 -32.26
CA SER A 472 5.71 -1.05 -33.60
C SER A 472 4.90 -2.24 -34.14
N PRO A 473 5.02 -2.58 -35.44
CA PRO A 473 4.45 -3.79 -36.03
C PRO A 473 4.90 -5.10 -35.37
N ALA A 474 6.00 -5.11 -34.62
CA ALA A 474 6.49 -6.29 -33.86
C ALA A 474 5.44 -6.85 -32.90
N LYS A 475 4.63 -5.98 -32.26
CA LYS A 475 3.49 -6.42 -31.45
C LYS A 475 2.48 -7.27 -32.22
N GLN A 476 2.22 -6.93 -33.49
CA GLN A 476 1.30 -7.69 -34.36
C GLN A 476 1.88 -9.06 -34.72
N ILE A 477 3.21 -9.12 -34.94
CA ILE A 477 3.92 -10.40 -35.21
C ILE A 477 3.79 -11.32 -33.99
N LEU A 478 4.09 -10.80 -32.76
CA LEU A 478 3.91 -11.57 -31.52
C LEU A 478 2.48 -12.10 -31.39
N ARG A 479 1.49 -11.23 -31.64
CA ARG A 479 0.08 -11.61 -31.58
C ARG A 479 -0.25 -12.75 -32.57
N LYS A 480 0.17 -12.62 -33.82
CA LYS A 480 -0.04 -13.68 -34.83
C LYS A 480 0.61 -15.01 -34.44
N GLN A 481 1.83 -14.98 -33.88
CA GLN A 481 2.51 -16.17 -33.38
C GLN A 481 1.75 -16.82 -32.21
N LEU A 482 1.20 -16.02 -31.27
CA LEU A 482 0.39 -16.55 -30.19
C LEU A 482 -0.93 -17.15 -30.66
N GLU A 483 -1.61 -16.49 -31.61
CA GLU A 483 -2.84 -17.01 -32.25
C GLU A 483 -2.56 -18.34 -33.02
N ALA A 484 -1.44 -18.42 -33.73
CA ALA A 484 -1.03 -19.65 -34.42
C ALA A 484 -0.77 -20.81 -33.45
N ARG A 485 -0.19 -20.56 -32.28
CA ARG A 485 0.02 -21.57 -31.22
C ARG A 485 -1.28 -22.09 -30.60
N GLN A 486 -2.32 -21.28 -30.54
CA GLN A 486 -3.59 -21.67 -29.95
C GLN A 486 -4.48 -22.52 -30.85
N GLY A 487 -4.17 -22.58 -32.18
CA GLY A 487 -4.95 -23.34 -33.17
C GLY A 487 -6.37 -22.79 -33.40
N LYS A 488 -7.02 -23.18 -34.48
CA LYS A 488 -8.42 -22.76 -34.81
C LYS A 488 -9.50 -23.32 -33.87
N GLY A 489 -9.14 -24.13 -32.88
CA GLY A 489 -10.05 -24.80 -31.96
C GLY A 489 -9.70 -24.58 -30.46
N GLY A 490 -8.80 -23.64 -30.17
CA GLY A 490 -8.34 -23.40 -28.82
C GLY A 490 -9.46 -22.94 -27.90
N ALA A 491 -9.79 -23.75 -26.91
CA ALA A 491 -10.55 -23.32 -25.76
C ALA A 491 -9.92 -22.05 -25.19
N LYS A 492 -10.72 -21.06 -24.87
CA LYS A 492 -10.31 -19.75 -24.34
C LYS A 492 -9.18 -19.92 -23.32
N LEU A 493 -7.97 -19.50 -23.66
CA LEU A 493 -6.77 -19.40 -22.79
C LEU A 493 -7.00 -18.48 -21.55
N THR A 494 -8.19 -18.13 -21.37
CA THR A 494 -8.74 -17.09 -20.53
C THR A 494 -8.78 -17.44 -19.04
N ARG A 495 -8.75 -18.71 -18.68
CA ARG A 495 -9.03 -19.10 -17.27
C ARG A 495 -7.80 -19.34 -16.41
N THR A 496 -6.63 -19.60 -17.01
CA THR A 496 -5.45 -20.08 -16.29
C THR A 496 -4.39 -19.01 -16.03
N LEU A 497 -4.48 -17.83 -16.62
CA LEU A 497 -3.50 -16.75 -16.44
C LEU A 497 -3.61 -16.00 -15.10
N SER A 498 -4.66 -16.26 -14.34
CA SER A 498 -4.92 -15.57 -13.04
C SER A 498 -4.68 -16.43 -11.80
N SER A 499 -4.37 -17.71 -11.93
CA SER A 499 -4.26 -18.62 -10.79
C SER A 499 -2.93 -18.58 -10.05
N ASP A 500 -1.94 -17.83 -10.53
CA ASP A 500 -0.70 -17.66 -9.78
C ASP A 500 -0.94 -16.82 -8.52
N SER A 501 -1.29 -17.52 -7.46
CA SER A 501 -1.03 -17.20 -6.05
C SER A 501 -1.71 -16.01 -5.39
N LEU A 502 -2.74 -15.40 -5.97
CA LEU A 502 -3.51 -14.36 -5.29
C LEU A 502 -4.98 -14.73 -5.08
N SER A 503 -5.31 -16.02 -5.04
CA SER A 503 -6.64 -16.48 -4.62
C SER A 503 -6.92 -15.99 -3.20
N GLY A 504 -7.86 -15.06 -3.06
CA GLY A 504 -8.28 -14.50 -1.78
C GLY A 504 -7.71 -13.12 -1.42
N ARG A 505 -6.93 -12.46 -2.29
CA ARG A 505 -6.46 -11.08 -2.07
C ARG A 505 -7.20 -10.09 -2.96
N GLU A 506 -7.55 -8.95 -2.35
CA GLU A 506 -8.10 -7.81 -3.10
C GLU A 506 -7.15 -7.37 -4.23
N PRO A 507 -7.69 -6.89 -5.37
CA PRO A 507 -6.89 -6.52 -6.52
C PRO A 507 -5.98 -5.32 -6.24
N VAL A 508 -4.79 -5.36 -6.82
CA VAL A 508 -3.75 -4.34 -6.70
C VAL A 508 -3.95 -3.23 -7.72
N LEU A 509 -3.46 -2.02 -7.41
CA LEU A 509 -3.50 -0.86 -8.30
C LEU A 509 -3.06 -1.21 -9.73
N GLY A 510 -3.86 -0.80 -10.72
CA GLY A 510 -3.61 -1.07 -12.13
C GLY A 510 -3.92 -2.49 -12.59
N VAL A 511 -4.62 -3.26 -11.78
CA VAL A 511 -5.09 -4.61 -12.10
C VAL A 511 -6.58 -4.72 -11.81
N SER A 512 -7.33 -5.27 -12.78
CA SER A 512 -8.74 -5.61 -12.62
C SER A 512 -8.95 -6.71 -11.57
N ALA A 513 -10.08 -6.63 -10.85
CA ALA A 513 -10.55 -7.72 -10.00
C ALA A 513 -10.90 -8.98 -10.82
N ASP A 514 -11.21 -8.80 -12.10
CA ASP A 514 -11.50 -9.84 -13.07
C ASP A 514 -10.52 -9.77 -14.24
N PRO A 515 -9.41 -10.53 -14.20
CA PRO A 515 -8.44 -10.59 -15.30
C PRO A 515 -9.04 -11.13 -16.61
N GLN A 516 -10.11 -11.93 -16.50
CA GLN A 516 -10.85 -12.45 -17.65
C GLN A 516 -11.51 -11.31 -18.40
N ARG A 517 -12.22 -10.47 -17.68
CA ARG A 517 -12.89 -9.29 -18.22
C ARG A 517 -11.89 -8.32 -18.89
N GLU A 518 -10.69 -8.09 -18.34
CA GLU A 518 -9.64 -7.28 -19.00
C GLU A 518 -9.18 -7.87 -20.34
N ILE A 519 -9.15 -9.20 -20.44
CA ILE A 519 -8.76 -9.88 -21.68
C ILE A 519 -9.89 -9.78 -22.71
N ASP A 520 -11.12 -10.07 -22.33
CA ASP A 520 -12.29 -9.98 -23.21
C ASP A 520 -12.47 -8.55 -23.72
N GLU A 521 -12.29 -7.59 -22.86
CA GLU A 521 -12.35 -6.16 -23.16
C GLU A 521 -11.21 -5.68 -24.07
N ALA A 522 -9.99 -6.15 -23.84
CA ALA A 522 -8.88 -5.86 -24.75
C ALA A 522 -9.07 -6.53 -26.13
N MET A 523 -9.74 -7.67 -26.17
CA MET A 523 -10.10 -8.32 -27.44
C MET A 523 -11.19 -7.55 -28.19
N GLU A 524 -12.17 -6.98 -27.49
CA GLU A 524 -13.19 -6.10 -28.08
C GLU A 524 -12.61 -4.79 -28.60
N GLU A 525 -11.70 -4.14 -27.84
CA GLU A 525 -10.97 -2.95 -28.32
C GLU A 525 -10.15 -3.25 -29.58
N ILE A 526 -9.48 -4.39 -29.62
CA ILE A 526 -8.71 -4.83 -30.79
C ILE A 526 -9.64 -5.09 -31.99
N LYS A 527 -10.79 -5.71 -31.77
CA LYS A 527 -11.80 -5.91 -32.83
C LYS A 527 -12.34 -4.57 -33.34
N ALA A 528 -12.71 -3.67 -32.45
CA ALA A 528 -13.22 -2.34 -32.80
C ALA A 528 -12.16 -1.51 -33.56
N GLU A 529 -10.88 -1.60 -33.16
CA GLU A 529 -9.79 -0.90 -33.85
C GLU A 529 -9.50 -1.51 -35.24
N VAL A 530 -9.62 -2.82 -35.39
CA VAL A 530 -9.49 -3.52 -36.68
C VAL A 530 -10.64 -3.17 -37.61
N GLU A 531 -11.88 -3.15 -37.10
CA GLU A 531 -13.06 -2.77 -37.90
C GLU A 531 -13.01 -1.31 -38.31
N ALA A 532 -12.58 -0.39 -37.40
CA ALA A 532 -12.41 1.03 -37.72
C ALA A 532 -11.34 1.23 -38.81
N ARG A 533 -10.23 0.49 -38.77
CA ARG A 533 -9.19 0.52 -39.81
C ARG A 533 -9.63 -0.13 -41.13
N GLN A 534 -10.50 -1.14 -41.11
CA GLN A 534 -11.08 -1.71 -42.32
C GLN A 534 -12.06 -0.75 -42.99
N ARG A 535 -12.90 -0.05 -42.21
CA ARG A 535 -13.79 1.02 -42.69
C ARG A 535 -13.03 2.21 -43.26
N SER A 536 -11.92 2.62 -42.63
CA SER A 536 -11.07 3.72 -43.15
C SER A 536 -10.24 3.34 -44.38
N LYS A 537 -10.12 2.06 -44.74
CA LYS A 537 -9.48 1.59 -45.97
C LYS A 537 -10.50 1.31 -47.08
N ALA A 538 -11.78 1.25 -46.75
CA ALA A 538 -12.86 1.02 -47.72
C ALA A 538 -13.59 2.33 -48.12
N ALA A 539 -13.28 3.43 -47.39
CA ALA A 539 -13.62 4.81 -47.74
C ALA A 539 -12.42 5.51 -48.41
#